data_b67db778cb09814fe6149b5f410f0841
#
_entry.id   b67db778cb09814fe6149b5f410f0841
#
_cell.length_a   1.000
_cell.length_b   1.000
_cell.length_c   1.000
_cell.angle_alpha   90.00
_cell.angle_beta   90.00
_cell.angle_gamma   90.00
#
_symmetry.space_group_name_H-M   'P 1'
#
loop_
_entity.id
_entity.type
_entity.pdbx_description
1 polymer ?
#
loop_
_entity_poly.entity_id
_entity_poly.type
_entity_poly.pdbx_seq_one_letter_code
_entity_poly.pdbx_strand_id
1 'polypeptide(L)'
;AALTMAKAGVRVLVIERGPQLEIRKANGTEPCNMIRRLIGLATGNYQNQPQHPGFWKSNPLLYATKNVNPYSHPEKAPFMWTQGNQVGGRSLTWGGITLRLSEEDFEASKGKEYKLEWPINYKDLDSHYSEIENFLKVYGNKDDLKQLPNGEFIGNIPFTESEARFATTI
;
A
#
# COMPACT_ATOMS: atom_id res chain seq x y z
N ALA A 1 -13.10 2.20 -8.72
CA ALA A 1 -13.59 2.29 -10.12
C ALA A 1 -14.63 1.20 -10.42
N ALA A 2 -14.30 -0.11 -10.35
CA ALA A 2 -15.22 -1.21 -10.72
C ALA A 2 -16.55 -1.17 -9.93
N LEU A 3 -16.46 -1.00 -8.61
CA LEU A 3 -17.66 -0.92 -7.75
C LEU A 3 -18.53 0.30 -8.10
N THR A 4 -17.92 1.45 -8.34
CA THR A 4 -18.64 2.69 -8.70
C THR A 4 -19.36 2.54 -10.04
N MET A 5 -18.69 1.97 -11.04
CA MET A 5 -19.29 1.69 -12.34
C MET A 5 -20.43 0.66 -12.24
N ALA A 6 -20.24 -0.39 -11.45
CA ALA A 6 -21.28 -1.41 -11.24
C ALA A 6 -22.52 -0.83 -10.53
N LYS A 7 -22.33 0.04 -9.53
CA LYS A 7 -23.44 0.78 -8.88
C LYS A 7 -24.18 1.70 -9.85
N ALA A 8 -23.50 2.20 -10.87
CA ALA A 8 -24.10 3.00 -11.94
C ALA A 8 -24.75 2.13 -13.06
N GLY A 9 -24.87 0.82 -12.86
CA GLY A 9 -25.51 -0.11 -13.82
C GLY A 9 -24.62 -0.52 -14.99
N VAL A 10 -23.34 -0.17 -14.98
CA VAL A 10 -22.39 -0.58 -16.03
C VAL A 10 -21.97 -2.02 -15.79
N ARG A 11 -21.96 -2.84 -16.84
CA ARG A 11 -21.39 -4.20 -16.77
C ARG A 11 -19.88 -4.12 -16.69
N VAL A 12 -19.31 -4.63 -15.61
CA VAL A 12 -17.87 -4.54 -15.32
C VAL A 12 -17.26 -5.94 -15.22
N LEU A 13 -16.15 -6.16 -15.92
CA LEU A 13 -15.32 -7.35 -15.79
C LEU A 13 -13.99 -6.93 -15.14
N VAL A 14 -13.65 -7.57 -14.02
CA VAL A 14 -12.36 -7.43 -13.37
C VAL A 14 -11.51 -8.64 -13.68
N ILE A 15 -10.37 -8.44 -14.32
CA ILE A 15 -9.42 -9.50 -14.65
C ILE A 15 -8.24 -9.39 -13.69
N GLU A 16 -7.95 -10.48 -12.98
CA GLU A 16 -6.81 -10.60 -12.06
C GLU A 16 -5.88 -11.72 -12.55
N ARG A 17 -4.59 -11.44 -12.56
CA ARG A 17 -3.56 -12.40 -12.98
C ARG A 17 -3.17 -13.38 -11.88
N GLY A 18 -3.19 -12.89 -10.64
CA GLY A 18 -2.66 -13.63 -9.50
C GLY A 18 -3.63 -14.68 -8.94
N PRO A 19 -3.11 -15.68 -8.25
CA PRO A 19 -3.95 -16.71 -7.63
C PRO A 19 -4.75 -16.15 -6.46
N GLN A 20 -5.87 -16.80 -6.16
CA GLN A 20 -6.59 -16.59 -4.92
C GLN A 20 -5.78 -17.17 -3.75
N LEU A 21 -5.47 -16.37 -2.74
CA LEU A 21 -4.85 -16.84 -1.52
C LEU A 21 -5.90 -17.21 -0.48
N GLU A 22 -5.68 -18.32 0.20
CA GLU A 22 -6.44 -18.65 1.39
C GLU A 22 -6.06 -17.70 2.54
N ILE A 23 -7.03 -17.06 3.17
CA ILE A 23 -6.81 -16.08 4.25
C ILE A 23 -5.93 -16.66 5.38
N ARG A 24 -6.14 -17.93 5.76
CA ARG A 24 -5.33 -18.58 6.78
C ARG A 24 -3.86 -18.70 6.40
N LYS A 25 -3.57 -18.91 5.12
CA LYS A 25 -2.18 -18.95 4.62
C LYS A 25 -1.58 -17.55 4.49
N ALA A 26 -2.40 -16.59 4.09
CA ALA A 26 -1.97 -15.19 3.99
C ALA A 26 -1.61 -14.59 5.35
N ASN A 27 -2.32 -14.98 6.41
CA ASN A 27 -2.09 -14.54 7.79
C ASN A 27 -1.17 -15.49 8.58
N GLY A 28 -0.27 -16.21 7.92
CA GLY A 28 0.64 -17.15 8.57
C GLY A 28 1.42 -16.52 9.74
N THR A 29 1.71 -17.35 10.76
CA THR A 29 2.50 -16.92 11.92
C THR A 29 3.94 -16.61 11.53
N GLU A 30 4.62 -15.74 12.30
CA GLU A 30 6.01 -15.34 12.00
C GLU A 30 6.99 -16.53 11.95
N PRO A 31 6.94 -17.55 12.82
CA PRO A 31 7.78 -18.73 12.68
C PRO A 31 7.58 -19.46 11.34
N CYS A 32 6.33 -19.63 10.91
CA CYS A 32 6.02 -20.23 9.60
C CYS A 32 6.55 -19.39 8.45
N ASN A 33 6.43 -18.07 8.54
CA ASN A 33 6.93 -17.16 7.53
C ASN A 33 8.45 -17.17 7.44
N MET A 34 9.14 -17.26 8.57
CA MET A 34 10.59 -17.40 8.60
C MET A 34 11.05 -18.69 7.92
N ILE A 35 10.43 -19.83 8.24
CA ILE A 35 10.73 -21.12 7.60
C ILE A 35 10.50 -21.03 6.08
N ARG A 36 9.40 -20.42 5.64
CA ARG A 36 9.11 -20.23 4.21
C ARG A 36 10.17 -19.37 3.52
N ARG A 37 10.63 -18.29 4.17
CA ARG A 37 11.72 -17.46 3.65
C ARG A 37 13.01 -18.26 3.49
N LEU A 38 13.39 -19.02 4.52
CA LEU A 38 14.60 -19.84 4.49
C LEU A 38 14.55 -20.91 3.39
N ILE A 39 13.43 -21.59 3.24
CA ILE A 39 13.22 -22.54 2.13
C ILE A 39 13.31 -21.84 0.79
N GLY A 40 12.64 -20.71 0.64
CA GLY A 40 12.66 -19.93 -0.61
C GLY A 40 14.04 -19.41 -0.97
N LEU A 41 14.87 -19.03 0.01
CA LEU A 41 16.26 -18.66 -0.18
C LEU A 41 17.11 -19.87 -0.59
N ALA A 42 16.98 -20.99 0.11
CA ALA A 42 17.73 -22.22 -0.18
C ALA A 42 17.39 -22.80 -1.55
N THR A 43 16.16 -22.63 -2.01
CA THR A 43 15.70 -23.10 -3.33
C THR A 43 15.91 -22.09 -4.46
N GLY A 44 16.46 -20.90 -4.17
CA GLY A 44 16.70 -19.85 -5.16
C GLY A 44 15.42 -19.23 -5.75
N ASN A 45 14.30 -19.29 -5.03
CA ASN A 45 13.01 -18.74 -5.49
C ASN A 45 12.98 -17.22 -5.55
N TYR A 46 13.87 -16.54 -4.84
CA TYR A 46 13.95 -15.09 -4.79
C TYR A 46 15.20 -14.59 -5.52
N GLN A 47 15.10 -13.43 -6.17
CA GLN A 47 16.22 -12.76 -6.81
C GLN A 47 16.85 -11.76 -5.84
N ASN A 48 16.48 -10.49 -5.95
CA ASN A 48 17.02 -9.41 -5.14
C ASN A 48 16.10 -9.01 -3.96
N GLN A 49 14.92 -9.62 -3.83
CA GLN A 49 13.96 -9.30 -2.76
C GLN A 49 14.56 -9.37 -1.34
N PRO A 50 15.45 -10.32 -1.02
CA PRO A 50 16.06 -10.39 0.31
C PRO A 50 16.87 -9.16 0.71
N GLN A 51 17.30 -8.33 -0.25
CA GLN A 51 18.00 -7.08 0.02
C GLN A 51 17.04 -5.96 0.47
N HIS A 52 15.74 -6.12 0.26
CA HIS A 52 14.75 -5.14 0.69
C HIS A 52 14.30 -5.39 2.13
N PRO A 53 14.34 -4.38 3.03
CA PRO A 53 13.95 -4.57 4.43
C PRO A 53 12.53 -5.12 4.62
N GLY A 54 11.60 -4.73 3.74
CA GLY A 54 10.22 -5.21 3.76
C GLY A 54 10.07 -6.71 3.53
N PHE A 55 11.02 -7.35 2.84
CA PHE A 55 11.02 -8.79 2.62
C PHE A 55 10.97 -9.58 3.93
N TRP A 56 11.69 -9.12 4.94
CA TRP A 56 11.80 -9.79 6.23
C TRP A 56 10.60 -9.58 7.15
N LYS A 57 9.74 -8.60 6.83
CA LYS A 57 8.56 -8.25 7.63
C LYS A 57 7.26 -8.83 7.09
N SER A 58 7.17 -9.07 5.79
CA SER A 58 5.93 -9.51 5.15
C SER A 58 5.88 -11.03 4.96
N ASN A 59 4.66 -11.54 4.81
CA ASN A 59 4.46 -12.95 4.49
C ASN A 59 5.05 -13.28 3.11
N PRO A 60 5.99 -14.22 3.01
CA PRO A 60 6.67 -14.56 1.75
C PRO A 60 5.73 -15.13 0.67
N LEU A 61 4.56 -15.65 1.04
CA LEU A 61 3.55 -16.08 0.07
C LEU A 61 2.96 -14.93 -0.75
N LEU A 62 3.12 -13.70 -0.27
CA LEU A 62 2.64 -12.50 -0.97
C LEU A 62 3.62 -12.01 -2.03
N TYR A 63 4.83 -12.55 -2.10
CA TYR A 63 5.82 -12.15 -3.09
C TYR A 63 5.75 -12.96 -4.37
N ALA A 64 6.03 -12.29 -5.49
CA ALA A 64 6.30 -12.97 -6.73
C ALA A 64 7.64 -13.73 -6.64
N THR A 65 7.62 -15.01 -6.96
CA THR A 65 8.83 -15.83 -7.03
C THR A 65 9.45 -15.76 -8.42
N LYS A 66 10.75 -16.10 -8.53
CA LYS A 66 11.47 -16.14 -9.79
C LYS A 66 10.78 -17.01 -10.85
N ASN A 67 10.19 -18.13 -10.45
CA ASN A 67 9.55 -19.06 -11.35
C ASN A 67 8.16 -18.59 -11.84
N VAL A 68 7.45 -17.84 -10.98
CA VAL A 68 6.09 -17.35 -11.30
C VAL A 68 6.13 -16.04 -12.07
N ASN A 69 7.06 -15.18 -11.75
CA ASN A 69 7.16 -13.86 -12.35
C ASN A 69 8.63 -13.42 -12.52
N PRO A 70 9.35 -14.06 -13.45
CA PRO A 70 10.75 -13.71 -13.72
C PRO A 70 10.85 -12.28 -14.22
N TYR A 71 11.88 -11.57 -13.76
CA TYR A 71 12.19 -10.23 -14.24
C TYR A 71 13.71 -10.06 -14.40
N SER A 72 14.10 -9.13 -15.25
CA SER A 72 15.49 -8.73 -15.45
C SER A 72 15.69 -7.28 -15.06
N HIS A 73 16.91 -6.92 -14.72
CA HIS A 73 17.32 -5.57 -14.41
C HIS A 73 18.79 -5.36 -14.81
N PRO A 74 19.24 -4.13 -15.04
CA PRO A 74 20.65 -3.84 -15.26
C PRO A 74 21.48 -4.23 -14.02
N GLU A 75 22.68 -4.77 -14.22
CA GLU A 75 23.57 -5.17 -13.11
C GLU A 75 23.87 -4.01 -12.13
N LYS A 76 24.05 -2.81 -12.69
CA LYS A 76 24.36 -1.59 -11.92
C LYS A 76 23.15 -0.97 -11.21
N ALA A 77 21.95 -1.45 -11.48
CA ALA A 77 20.70 -0.94 -10.89
C ALA A 77 19.78 -2.12 -10.52
N PRO A 78 20.12 -2.87 -9.48
CA PRO A 78 19.32 -4.01 -9.06
C PRO A 78 17.91 -3.57 -8.63
N PHE A 79 16.90 -4.25 -9.14
CA PHE A 79 15.51 -4.02 -8.75
C PHE A 79 15.05 -5.09 -7.77
N MET A 80 14.58 -4.65 -6.61
CA MET A 80 14.12 -5.53 -5.53
C MET A 80 12.59 -5.60 -5.54
N TRP A 81 12.05 -6.48 -6.37
CA TRP A 81 10.61 -6.59 -6.52
C TRP A 81 9.94 -7.25 -5.32
N THR A 82 9.36 -6.43 -4.45
CA THR A 82 8.62 -6.87 -3.25
C THR A 82 7.10 -6.82 -3.44
N GLN A 83 6.60 -6.71 -4.66
CA GLN A 83 5.16 -6.70 -4.93
C GLN A 83 4.59 -8.11 -4.96
N GLY A 84 3.40 -8.25 -4.39
CA GLY A 84 2.62 -9.46 -4.51
C GLY A 84 2.01 -9.66 -5.91
N ASN A 85 1.74 -10.91 -6.25
CA ASN A 85 1.08 -11.32 -7.47
C ASN A 85 -0.09 -12.25 -7.12
N GLN A 86 -1.07 -11.73 -6.39
CA GLN A 86 -2.25 -12.46 -5.91
C GLN A 86 -3.49 -11.57 -5.99
N VAL A 87 -4.66 -12.19 -5.87
CA VAL A 87 -5.93 -11.46 -5.75
C VAL A 87 -5.85 -10.49 -4.57
N GLY A 88 -6.21 -9.24 -4.79
CA GLY A 88 -6.07 -8.16 -3.83
C GLY A 88 -4.76 -7.36 -3.94
N GLY A 89 -3.75 -7.90 -4.62
CA GLY A 89 -2.51 -7.18 -4.92
C GLY A 89 -1.88 -6.49 -3.71
N ARG A 90 -1.58 -5.22 -3.85
CA ARG A 90 -0.93 -4.42 -2.79
C ARG A 90 -1.81 -4.12 -1.58
N SER A 91 -3.12 -4.25 -1.68
CA SER A 91 -3.99 -4.06 -0.53
C SER A 91 -3.73 -5.08 0.60
N LEU A 92 -3.02 -6.18 0.30
CA LEU A 92 -2.59 -7.17 1.28
C LEU A 92 -1.17 -6.92 1.84
N THR A 93 -0.44 -5.92 1.32
CA THR A 93 0.97 -5.70 1.66
C THR A 93 1.30 -4.27 2.05
N TRP A 94 0.34 -3.35 1.95
CA TRP A 94 0.55 -1.94 2.30
C TRP A 94 0.43 -1.71 3.82
N GLY A 95 0.93 -0.58 4.28
CA GLY A 95 0.90 -0.22 5.70
C GLY A 95 -0.44 0.29 6.22
N GLY A 96 -1.47 0.39 5.36
CA GLY A 96 -2.78 0.90 5.76
C GLY A 96 -2.83 2.42 5.99
N ILE A 97 -1.78 3.14 5.58
CA ILE A 97 -1.71 4.61 5.74
C ILE A 97 -2.34 5.26 4.51
N THR A 98 -3.37 6.07 4.74
CA THR A 98 -4.08 6.82 3.70
C THR A 98 -3.98 8.31 4.00
N LEU A 99 -3.18 9.02 3.23
CA LEU A 99 -3.04 10.46 3.34
C LEU A 99 -3.65 11.13 2.13
N ARG A 100 -4.26 12.29 2.32
CA ARG A 100 -4.69 13.15 1.21
C ARG A 100 -3.48 13.88 0.65
N LEU A 101 -3.42 14.01 -0.67
CA LEU A 101 -2.48 14.94 -1.28
C LEU A 101 -2.91 16.36 -0.96
N SER A 102 -1.96 17.24 -0.65
CA SER A 102 -2.21 18.66 -0.43
C SER A 102 -2.31 19.43 -1.75
N GLU A 103 -2.79 20.66 -1.72
CA GLU A 103 -2.73 21.54 -2.90
C GLU A 103 -1.28 21.70 -3.41
N GLU A 104 -0.31 21.76 -2.50
CA GLU A 104 1.11 21.88 -2.84
C GLU A 104 1.63 20.65 -3.60
N ASP A 105 1.10 19.45 -3.33
CA ASP A 105 1.46 18.23 -4.07
C ASP A 105 1.01 18.30 -5.53
N PHE A 106 -0.20 18.83 -5.80
CA PHE A 106 -0.69 19.04 -7.16
C PHE A 106 0.09 20.12 -7.90
N GLU A 107 0.60 21.12 -7.18
CA GLU A 107 1.40 22.20 -7.74
C GLU A 107 2.88 21.87 -7.86
N ALA A 108 3.34 20.78 -7.23
CA ALA A 108 4.76 20.44 -7.13
C ALA A 108 5.48 20.27 -8.49
N SER A 109 4.74 19.98 -9.56
CA SER A 109 5.29 19.86 -10.92
C SER A 109 5.30 21.18 -11.71
N LYS A 110 4.58 22.21 -11.24
CA LYS A 110 4.56 23.53 -11.88
C LYS A 110 5.97 24.13 -11.89
N GLY A 111 6.43 24.58 -13.05
CA GLY A 111 7.73 25.22 -13.17
C GLY A 111 8.94 24.30 -13.17
N LYS A 112 8.77 22.97 -13.08
CA LYS A 112 9.87 22.01 -13.24
C LYS A 112 10.18 21.76 -14.71
N GLU A 113 11.34 21.13 -14.96
CA GLU A 113 11.89 20.88 -16.31
C GLU A 113 10.88 20.25 -17.27
N TYR A 114 10.04 19.35 -16.77
CA TYR A 114 9.07 18.61 -17.59
C TYR A 114 7.78 19.38 -17.84
N LYS A 115 7.52 20.52 -17.20
CA LYS A 115 6.29 21.34 -17.32
C LYS A 115 5.01 20.52 -17.34
N LEU A 116 4.99 19.42 -16.62
CA LEU A 116 3.81 18.56 -16.52
C LEU A 116 2.95 19.08 -15.36
N GLU A 117 1.72 19.43 -15.69
CA GLU A 117 0.72 19.83 -14.69
C GLU A 117 -0.35 18.75 -14.59
N TRP A 118 -0.81 18.53 -13.37
CA TRP A 118 -1.98 17.70 -13.16
C TRP A 118 -3.21 18.40 -13.75
N PRO A 119 -4.06 17.72 -14.56
CA PRO A 119 -5.28 18.30 -15.08
C PRO A 119 -6.40 18.40 -14.04
N ILE A 120 -6.10 18.10 -12.78
CA ILE A 120 -6.97 18.10 -11.60
C ILE A 120 -6.23 18.76 -10.43
N ASN A 121 -6.99 19.23 -9.46
CA ASN A 121 -6.49 19.83 -8.23
C ASN A 121 -7.12 19.17 -7.00
N TYR A 122 -6.75 19.61 -5.80
CA TYR A 122 -7.26 19.07 -4.55
C TYR A 122 -8.80 19.13 -4.47
N LYS A 123 -9.41 20.23 -4.89
CA LYS A 123 -10.88 20.43 -4.80
C LYS A 123 -11.65 19.45 -5.66
N ASP A 124 -11.08 19.04 -6.80
CA ASP A 124 -11.69 18.04 -7.67
C ASP A 124 -11.76 16.66 -7.00
N LEU A 125 -10.86 16.38 -6.04
CA LEU A 125 -10.76 15.10 -5.36
C LEU A 125 -11.32 15.09 -3.93
N ASP A 126 -11.57 16.22 -3.30
CA ASP A 126 -11.95 16.32 -1.89
C ASP A 126 -13.16 15.47 -1.52
N SER A 127 -14.24 15.54 -2.29
CA SER A 127 -15.42 14.71 -2.08
C SER A 127 -15.16 13.22 -2.27
N HIS A 128 -14.28 12.86 -3.21
CA HIS A 128 -13.89 11.48 -3.47
C HIS A 128 -13.00 10.91 -2.37
N TYR A 129 -12.11 11.72 -1.80
CA TYR A 129 -11.35 11.36 -0.60
C TYR A 129 -12.31 11.03 0.55
N SER A 130 -13.27 11.91 0.84
CA SER A 130 -14.25 11.71 1.89
C SER A 130 -15.08 10.43 1.69
N GLU A 131 -15.51 10.16 0.45
CA GLU A 131 -16.25 8.93 0.12
C GLU A 131 -15.41 7.67 0.40
N ILE A 132 -14.14 7.66 -0.02
CA ILE A 132 -13.25 6.52 0.16
C ILE A 132 -12.86 6.32 1.62
N GLU A 133 -12.56 7.38 2.35
CA GLU A 133 -12.23 7.34 3.77
C GLU A 133 -13.37 6.76 4.61
N ASN A 134 -14.60 7.20 4.34
CA ASN A 134 -15.80 6.64 4.96
C ASN A 134 -16.02 5.16 4.57
N PHE A 135 -15.78 4.81 3.32
CA PHE A 135 -15.89 3.42 2.85
C PHE A 135 -14.87 2.49 3.51
N LEU A 136 -13.61 2.94 3.58
CA LEU A 136 -12.51 2.19 4.20
C LEU A 136 -12.52 2.25 5.72
N LYS A 137 -13.34 3.11 6.31
CA LYS A 137 -13.39 3.34 7.76
C LYS A 137 -12.04 3.79 8.33
N VAL A 138 -11.53 4.88 7.78
CA VAL A 138 -10.21 5.41 8.16
C VAL A 138 -10.27 6.01 9.57
N TYR A 139 -9.27 5.68 10.39
CA TYR A 139 -9.02 6.27 11.70
C TYR A 139 -7.94 7.34 11.60
N GLY A 140 -8.07 8.42 12.35
CA GLY A 140 -7.08 9.48 12.40
C GLY A 140 -7.52 10.67 13.24
N ASN A 141 -6.65 11.67 13.32
CA ASN A 141 -6.91 12.96 13.97
C ASN A 141 -6.94 14.08 12.93
N LYS A 142 -7.69 15.13 13.23
CA LYS A 142 -7.62 16.39 12.48
C LYS A 142 -6.54 17.25 13.13
N ASP A 143 -5.36 17.26 12.51
CA ASP A 143 -4.18 17.94 13.05
C ASP A 143 -3.97 19.34 12.45
N ASP A 144 -4.82 19.75 11.49
CA ASP A 144 -4.82 21.06 10.81
C ASP A 144 -3.46 21.42 10.17
N LEU A 145 -2.75 20.42 9.67
CA LEU A 145 -1.46 20.60 9.01
C LEU A 145 -1.66 20.99 7.56
N LYS A 146 -1.02 22.09 7.13
CA LYS A 146 -1.11 22.56 5.74
C LYS A 146 -0.65 21.53 4.71
N GLN A 147 0.40 20.78 5.03
CA GLN A 147 1.00 19.75 4.17
C GLN A 147 0.20 18.44 4.20
N LEU A 148 -0.72 18.32 5.13
CA LEU A 148 -1.50 17.10 5.35
C LEU A 148 -2.96 17.46 5.62
N PRO A 149 -3.76 17.67 4.57
CA PRO A 149 -5.16 18.03 4.71
C PRO A 149 -5.93 17.03 5.57
N ASN A 150 -6.82 17.52 6.41
CA ASN A 150 -7.66 16.68 7.25
C ASN A 150 -8.54 15.74 6.42
N GLY A 151 -8.62 14.49 6.85
CA GLY A 151 -9.54 13.51 6.31
C GLY A 151 -10.87 13.44 7.06
N GLU A 152 -11.78 12.63 6.52
CA GLU A 152 -13.01 12.22 7.21
C GLU A 152 -12.75 10.94 7.98
N PHE A 153 -12.50 11.09 9.28
CA PHE A 153 -12.14 9.98 10.15
C PHE A 153 -13.35 9.49 10.95
N ILE A 154 -13.47 8.16 11.11
CA ILE A 154 -14.52 7.56 11.95
C ILE A 154 -14.21 7.62 13.45
N GLY A 155 -12.99 8.01 13.80
CA GLY A 155 -12.52 8.16 15.17
C GLY A 155 -11.02 8.11 15.27
N ASN A 156 -10.50 8.29 16.48
CA ASN A 156 -9.08 8.21 16.79
C ASN A 156 -8.71 6.80 17.25
N ILE A 157 -7.50 6.37 16.95
CA ILE A 157 -6.90 5.20 17.59
C ILE A 157 -6.38 5.70 18.96
N PRO A 158 -6.91 5.19 20.09
CA PRO A 158 -6.44 5.60 21.40
C PRO A 158 -4.98 5.16 21.58
N PHE A 159 -4.20 6.00 22.24
CA PHE A 159 -2.86 5.63 22.65
C PHE A 159 -2.88 4.42 23.58
N THR A 160 -1.92 3.54 23.42
CA THR A 160 -1.60 2.53 24.43
C THR A 160 -1.12 3.23 25.71
N GLU A 161 -1.12 2.53 26.83
CA GLU A 161 -0.69 3.11 28.12
C GLU A 161 0.75 3.65 28.05
N SER A 162 1.64 2.96 27.37
CA SER A 162 3.02 3.39 27.15
C SER A 162 3.15 4.64 26.27
N GLU A 163 2.37 4.72 25.20
CA GLU A 163 2.32 5.89 24.32
C GLU A 163 1.76 7.12 25.05
N ALA A 164 0.67 6.92 25.82
CA ALA A 164 0.08 7.99 26.62
C ALA A 164 1.06 8.53 27.67
N ARG A 165 1.81 7.66 28.35
CA ARG A 165 2.88 8.06 29.28
C ARG A 165 3.99 8.85 28.58
N PHE A 166 4.41 8.40 27.40
CA PHE A 166 5.42 9.10 26.62
C PHE A 166 4.94 10.49 26.21
N ALA A 167 3.73 10.60 25.68
CA ALA A 167 3.14 11.87 25.24
C ALA A 167 2.96 12.91 26.37
N THR A 168 2.84 12.46 27.63
CA THR A 168 2.77 13.37 28.79
C THR A 168 4.13 13.80 29.34
N THR A 169 5.21 13.19 28.86
CA THR A 169 6.58 13.46 29.34
C THR A 169 7.34 14.45 28.44
N ILE A 170 6.83 14.68 27.23
CA ILE A 170 7.35 15.63 26.26
C ILE A 170 6.60 16.97 26.39
#